data_342d4b477a3c04df80b5fac7bbfc399a
#
_entry.id   342d4b477a3c04df80b5fac7bbfc399a
#
_cell.length_a   1.000
_cell.length_b   1.000
_cell.length_c   1.000
_cell.angle_alpha   90.00
_cell.angle_beta   90.00
_cell.angle_gamma   90.00
#
_symmetry.space_group_name_H-M   'P 1'
#
loop_
_entity.id
_entity.type
_entity.pdbx_description
1 polymer ?
#
loop_
_entity_poly.entity_id
_entity_poly.type
_entity_poly.pdbx_seq_one_letter_code
_entity_poly.pdbx_strand_id
1 'polypeptide(L)'
;MSIYDTLNTQQREAVFHTEGPVLILAGAGSGKTRVLTHRIAYLIEEKGVNPWNIMAITFTNKAAGEMRERVDKLVGFGAESIWVSTFHSSCVRILRRYIDRLGFDNNFTIYDTDDQKTVMKEICKRLEIDTKITKERAILSAISSAKDELIGPEEYELNVMGDFSKKKIALAYKEYQKELKKNNALDFDDLIVKTVELFRSCPDVLDYYQERFKYIMVDEYQDTNTAQFKFVSLLADKYKNLCVVGDDDQSIYKFRGANIGNILGYEKVFPQALVIKLEQNYRSTQNILNAANQVIQNNVGRKSKTLWTENEEGEKIHFRQFMNAYEEAEYICGEISKKVRANEAEYKDFAILYRTNAQSRLFEEKFLMANIPYKLVGGVNFYARKEIKDLLAYLKTVDNARDDLAVRRIINVPKRGIGATTLGKVQD
;
A
#
# COMPACT_ATOMS: atom_id res chain seq x y z
N MET A 1 -23.81 20.86 -19.66
CA MET A 1 -22.41 21.10 -19.26
C MET A 1 -21.74 19.75 -19.13
N SER A 2 -20.64 19.54 -19.85
CA SER A 2 -19.91 18.26 -19.78
C SER A 2 -19.23 18.13 -18.41
N ILE A 3 -19.10 16.89 -17.90
CA ILE A 3 -18.33 16.62 -16.65
C ILE A 3 -16.87 17.09 -16.78
N TYR A 4 -16.36 17.22 -18.00
CA TYR A 4 -14.99 17.67 -18.30
C TYR A 4 -14.82 19.18 -18.30
N ASP A 5 -15.91 19.99 -18.32
CA ASP A 5 -15.83 21.45 -18.33
C ASP A 5 -15.25 22.04 -17.04
N THR A 6 -15.31 21.28 -15.96
CA THR A 6 -14.77 21.65 -14.64
C THR A 6 -13.31 21.31 -14.46
N LEU A 7 -12.65 20.71 -15.45
CA LEU A 7 -11.22 20.38 -15.42
C LEU A 7 -10.41 21.55 -15.97
N ASN A 8 -9.24 21.82 -15.39
CA ASN A 8 -8.27 22.75 -15.96
C ASN A 8 -7.59 22.16 -17.20
N THR A 9 -6.78 22.96 -17.91
CA THR A 9 -6.15 22.57 -19.18
C THR A 9 -5.29 21.31 -19.02
N GLN A 10 -4.43 21.24 -18.00
CA GLN A 10 -3.54 20.11 -17.75
C GLN A 10 -4.31 18.86 -17.34
N GLN A 11 -5.36 19.02 -16.54
CA GLN A 11 -6.25 17.91 -16.17
C GLN A 11 -6.99 17.36 -17.40
N ARG A 12 -7.46 18.25 -18.30
CA ARG A 12 -8.10 17.83 -19.58
C ARG A 12 -7.12 17.07 -20.47
N GLU A 13 -5.89 17.56 -20.61
CA GLU A 13 -4.86 16.87 -21.37
C GLU A 13 -4.63 15.46 -20.82
N ALA A 14 -4.49 15.32 -19.50
CA ALA A 14 -4.32 14.04 -18.84
C ALA A 14 -5.52 13.10 -18.99
N VAL A 15 -6.73 13.61 -19.06
CA VAL A 15 -7.96 12.83 -19.25
C VAL A 15 -8.10 12.37 -20.71
N PHE A 16 -7.80 13.24 -21.68
CA PHE A 16 -8.10 12.99 -23.09
C PHE A 16 -7.00 12.24 -23.83
N HIS A 17 -5.78 12.25 -23.33
CA HIS A 17 -4.67 11.47 -23.91
C HIS A 17 -4.77 10.00 -23.47
N THR A 18 -5.49 9.17 -24.21
CA THR A 18 -5.85 7.79 -23.80
C THR A 18 -4.81 6.74 -24.15
N GLU A 19 -4.07 6.91 -25.25
CA GLU A 19 -3.18 5.87 -25.79
C GLU A 19 -1.70 6.11 -25.39
N GLY A 20 -1.00 5.01 -25.17
CA GLY A 20 0.41 5.02 -24.79
C GLY A 20 0.66 5.31 -23.30
N PRO A 21 1.93 5.27 -22.87
CA PRO A 21 2.30 5.49 -21.49
C PRO A 21 2.20 6.98 -21.10
N VAL A 22 1.64 7.25 -19.92
CA VAL A 22 1.44 8.60 -19.37
C VAL A 22 1.95 8.67 -17.94
N LEU A 23 2.76 9.66 -17.64
CA LEU A 23 3.16 10.02 -16.29
C LEU A 23 2.50 11.34 -15.89
N ILE A 24 1.65 11.33 -14.90
CA ILE A 24 1.04 12.52 -14.32
C ILE A 24 1.77 12.85 -13.02
N LEU A 25 2.62 13.87 -13.05
CA LEU A 25 3.29 14.42 -11.88
C LEU A 25 2.36 15.43 -11.22
N ALA A 26 1.71 15.01 -10.15
CA ALA A 26 0.59 15.74 -9.57
C ALA A 26 0.90 16.13 -8.12
N GLY A 27 1.08 17.40 -7.86
CA GLY A 27 1.29 17.89 -6.53
C GLY A 27 0.14 17.63 -5.56
N ALA A 28 0.38 17.85 -4.28
CA ALA A 28 -0.65 17.72 -3.26
C ALA A 28 -1.87 18.60 -3.60
N GLY A 29 -3.08 18.05 -3.45
CA GLY A 29 -4.31 18.82 -3.68
C GLY A 29 -4.60 19.24 -5.12
N SER A 30 -3.86 18.73 -6.12
CA SER A 30 -4.03 19.06 -7.55
C SER A 30 -5.11 18.24 -8.27
N GLY A 31 -5.78 17.33 -7.56
CA GLY A 31 -6.85 16.51 -8.13
C GLY A 31 -6.40 15.22 -8.77
N LYS A 32 -5.30 14.56 -8.30
CA LYS A 32 -4.82 13.25 -8.77
C LYS A 32 -5.94 12.25 -9.05
N THR A 33 -6.70 11.90 -8.02
CA THR A 33 -7.79 10.92 -8.11
C THR A 33 -8.93 11.41 -9.03
N ARG A 34 -9.19 12.72 -9.08
CA ARG A 34 -10.17 13.31 -9.98
C ARG A 34 -9.81 13.08 -11.43
N VAL A 35 -8.56 13.32 -11.80
CA VAL A 35 -8.07 13.07 -13.16
C VAL A 35 -8.20 11.59 -13.54
N LEU A 36 -7.81 10.66 -12.64
CA LEU A 36 -7.96 9.22 -12.90
C LEU A 36 -9.41 8.82 -13.11
N THR A 37 -10.32 9.27 -12.25
CA THR A 37 -11.74 8.91 -12.36
C THR A 37 -12.40 9.50 -13.61
N HIS A 38 -12.06 10.74 -13.99
CA HIS A 38 -12.55 11.34 -15.25
C HIS A 38 -11.94 10.69 -16.49
N ARG A 39 -10.67 10.23 -16.41
CA ARG A 39 -10.04 9.46 -17.48
C ARG A 39 -10.74 8.12 -17.68
N ILE A 40 -11.12 7.42 -16.60
CA ILE A 40 -11.91 6.19 -16.68
C ILE A 40 -13.27 6.48 -17.36
N ALA A 41 -13.97 7.53 -16.91
CA ALA A 41 -15.24 7.93 -17.50
C ALA A 41 -15.09 8.25 -18.99
N TYR A 42 -14.05 8.98 -19.36
CA TYR A 42 -13.78 9.34 -20.77
C TYR A 42 -13.52 8.11 -21.65
N LEU A 43 -12.74 7.14 -21.15
CA LEU A 43 -12.48 5.89 -21.85
C LEU A 43 -13.79 5.11 -22.14
N ILE A 44 -14.71 5.10 -21.19
CA ILE A 44 -15.97 4.35 -21.30
C ILE A 44 -16.98 5.11 -22.16
N GLU A 45 -17.29 6.35 -21.80
CA GLU A 45 -18.38 7.10 -22.39
C GLU A 45 -18.06 7.67 -23.80
N GLU A 46 -16.81 8.14 -23.99
CA GLU A 46 -16.44 8.83 -25.23
C GLU A 46 -15.63 7.92 -26.18
N LYS A 47 -14.81 7.01 -25.63
CA LYS A 47 -14.01 6.10 -26.43
C LYS A 47 -14.63 4.73 -26.62
N GLY A 48 -15.75 4.44 -25.95
CA GLY A 48 -16.45 3.16 -26.04
C GLY A 48 -15.63 1.97 -25.53
N VAL A 49 -14.67 2.20 -24.63
CA VAL A 49 -13.86 1.14 -24.04
C VAL A 49 -14.73 0.31 -23.10
N ASN A 50 -14.69 -1.01 -23.29
CA ASN A 50 -15.41 -1.89 -22.37
C ASN A 50 -14.86 -1.76 -20.94
N PRO A 51 -15.67 -1.47 -19.93
CA PRO A 51 -15.24 -1.36 -18.52
C PRO A 51 -14.42 -2.55 -18.04
N TRP A 52 -14.68 -3.76 -18.54
CA TRP A 52 -13.90 -4.97 -18.29
C TRP A 52 -12.41 -4.86 -18.68
N ASN A 53 -12.10 -3.99 -19.65
CA ASN A 53 -10.72 -3.79 -20.13
C ASN A 53 -9.94 -2.74 -19.32
N ILE A 54 -10.51 -2.22 -18.23
CA ILE A 54 -9.89 -1.16 -17.42
C ILE A 54 -9.48 -1.73 -16.07
N MET A 55 -8.22 -1.48 -15.69
CA MET A 55 -7.67 -1.77 -14.37
C MET A 55 -7.21 -0.47 -13.70
N ALA A 56 -7.65 -0.22 -12.47
CA ALA A 56 -7.22 0.91 -11.66
C ALA A 56 -6.70 0.40 -10.31
N ILE A 57 -5.45 0.73 -10.00
CA ILE A 57 -4.73 0.23 -8.82
C ILE A 57 -4.42 1.39 -7.87
N THR A 58 -4.62 1.16 -6.59
CA THR A 58 -4.24 2.07 -5.51
C THR A 58 -3.62 1.30 -4.33
N PHE A 59 -3.17 1.99 -3.28
CA PHE A 59 -2.44 1.35 -2.16
C PHE A 59 -3.33 0.83 -1.04
N THR A 60 -4.52 1.41 -0.83
CA THR A 60 -5.40 1.04 0.28
C THR A 60 -6.79 0.65 -0.18
N ASN A 61 -7.43 -0.28 0.53
CA ASN A 61 -8.81 -0.67 0.24
C ASN A 61 -9.79 0.51 0.38
N LYS A 62 -9.50 1.45 1.29
CA LYS A 62 -10.29 2.68 1.43
C LYS A 62 -10.20 3.53 0.15
N ALA A 63 -8.99 3.79 -0.35
CA ALA A 63 -8.81 4.56 -1.58
C ALA A 63 -9.43 3.84 -2.80
N ALA A 64 -9.36 2.51 -2.86
CA ALA A 64 -10.02 1.74 -3.91
C ALA A 64 -11.55 1.86 -3.83
N GLY A 65 -12.13 1.83 -2.63
CA GLY A 65 -13.56 2.07 -2.41
C GLY A 65 -13.99 3.48 -2.83
N GLU A 66 -13.26 4.50 -2.38
CA GLU A 66 -13.53 5.90 -2.77
C GLU A 66 -13.38 6.14 -4.28
N MET A 67 -12.38 5.52 -4.92
CA MET A 67 -12.20 5.60 -6.37
C MET A 67 -13.39 4.96 -7.09
N ARG A 68 -13.83 3.78 -6.65
CA ARG A 68 -15.01 3.10 -7.20
C ARG A 68 -16.26 3.96 -7.10
N GLU A 69 -16.58 4.47 -5.90
CA GLU A 69 -17.74 5.34 -5.68
C GLU A 69 -17.73 6.59 -6.57
N ARG A 70 -16.56 7.16 -6.82
CA ARG A 70 -16.43 8.32 -7.72
C ARG A 70 -16.63 7.95 -9.18
N VAL A 71 -16.12 6.80 -9.61
CA VAL A 71 -16.33 6.30 -10.96
C VAL A 71 -17.81 5.95 -11.17
N ASP A 72 -18.44 5.26 -10.22
CA ASP A 72 -19.88 4.92 -10.29
C ASP A 72 -20.79 6.16 -10.45
N LYS A 73 -20.37 7.30 -9.88
CA LYS A 73 -21.09 8.59 -10.04
C LYS A 73 -20.87 9.26 -11.39
N LEU A 74 -19.79 8.95 -12.09
CA LEU A 74 -19.42 9.58 -13.37
C LEU A 74 -19.86 8.74 -14.57
N VAL A 75 -19.89 7.42 -14.42
CA VAL A 75 -20.23 6.46 -15.49
C VAL A 75 -21.66 5.98 -15.30
N GLY A 76 -22.44 6.04 -16.36
CA GLY A 76 -23.88 5.72 -16.29
C GLY A 76 -24.16 4.23 -16.14
N PHE A 77 -23.29 3.34 -16.68
CA PHE A 77 -23.52 1.89 -16.68
C PHE A 77 -22.21 1.10 -16.80
N GLY A 78 -22.10 -0.05 -16.14
CA GLY A 78 -21.00 -1.00 -16.30
C GLY A 78 -19.77 -0.73 -15.41
N ALA A 79 -19.82 0.28 -14.54
CA ALA A 79 -18.72 0.63 -13.64
C ALA A 79 -18.31 -0.53 -12.71
N GLU A 80 -19.23 -1.42 -12.37
CA GLU A 80 -18.98 -2.62 -11.54
C GLU A 80 -18.01 -3.61 -12.20
N SER A 81 -17.88 -3.58 -13.52
CA SER A 81 -16.98 -4.46 -14.28
C SER A 81 -15.53 -3.99 -14.30
N ILE A 82 -15.28 -2.74 -13.89
CA ILE A 82 -13.93 -2.17 -13.79
C ILE A 82 -13.16 -2.86 -12.67
N TRP A 83 -11.90 -3.21 -12.91
CA TRP A 83 -11.06 -3.80 -11.89
C TRP A 83 -10.39 -2.70 -11.04
N VAL A 84 -11.13 -2.18 -10.05
CA VAL A 84 -10.58 -1.22 -9.07
C VAL A 84 -10.18 -1.99 -7.82
N SER A 85 -8.90 -1.98 -7.46
CA SER A 85 -8.39 -2.71 -6.29
C SER A 85 -6.99 -2.23 -5.84
N THR A 86 -6.47 -2.82 -4.77
CA THR A 86 -5.06 -2.67 -4.39
C THR A 86 -4.19 -3.66 -5.16
N PHE A 87 -2.86 -3.43 -5.18
CA PHE A 87 -1.89 -4.39 -5.72
C PHE A 87 -2.11 -5.80 -5.15
N HIS A 88 -2.10 -5.92 -3.83
CA HIS A 88 -2.26 -7.20 -3.15
C HIS A 88 -3.60 -7.88 -3.47
N SER A 89 -4.70 -7.13 -3.48
CA SER A 89 -6.01 -7.69 -3.80
C SER A 89 -6.08 -8.20 -5.24
N SER A 90 -5.43 -7.50 -6.18
CA SER A 90 -5.32 -7.95 -7.58
C SER A 90 -4.51 -9.25 -7.66
N CYS A 91 -3.37 -9.31 -6.99
CA CYS A 91 -2.51 -10.49 -6.98
C CYS A 91 -3.21 -11.71 -6.35
N VAL A 92 -3.91 -11.52 -5.23
CA VAL A 92 -4.70 -12.60 -4.61
C VAL A 92 -5.72 -13.18 -5.58
N ARG A 93 -6.48 -12.33 -6.30
CA ARG A 93 -7.48 -12.80 -7.28
C ARG A 93 -6.86 -13.59 -8.43
N ILE A 94 -5.67 -13.17 -8.89
CA ILE A 94 -4.93 -13.85 -9.96
C ILE A 94 -4.40 -15.19 -9.44
N LEU A 95 -3.74 -15.19 -8.28
CA LEU A 95 -3.15 -16.38 -7.68
C LEU A 95 -4.21 -17.43 -7.30
N ARG A 96 -5.35 -17.02 -6.71
CA ARG A 96 -6.46 -17.94 -6.41
C ARG A 96 -6.96 -18.71 -7.64
N ARG A 97 -6.68 -18.23 -8.84
CA ARG A 97 -7.10 -18.85 -10.10
C ARG A 97 -6.03 -19.72 -10.75
N TYR A 98 -4.75 -19.40 -10.56
CA TYR A 98 -3.67 -19.98 -11.35
C TYR A 98 -2.42 -20.39 -10.56
N ILE A 99 -2.39 -20.28 -9.23
CA ILE A 99 -1.18 -20.55 -8.45
C ILE A 99 -0.79 -22.04 -8.46
N ASP A 100 -1.73 -22.93 -8.80
CA ASP A 100 -1.48 -24.35 -9.04
C ASP A 100 -0.37 -24.58 -10.08
N ARG A 101 -0.20 -23.67 -11.04
CA ARG A 101 0.91 -23.67 -12.02
C ARG A 101 2.28 -23.48 -11.36
N LEU A 102 2.34 -22.94 -10.13
CA LEU A 102 3.57 -22.82 -9.31
C LEU A 102 3.69 -23.91 -8.24
N GLY A 103 2.80 -24.90 -8.26
CA GLY A 103 2.79 -26.03 -7.34
C GLY A 103 2.32 -25.68 -5.92
N PHE A 104 1.41 -24.76 -5.79
CA PHE A 104 0.60 -24.47 -4.60
C PHE A 104 -0.84 -24.91 -4.84
N ASP A 105 -1.61 -25.09 -3.79
CA ASP A 105 -3.05 -25.27 -3.92
C ASP A 105 -3.74 -23.89 -3.94
N ASN A 106 -4.83 -23.78 -4.69
CA ASN A 106 -5.53 -22.50 -4.87
C ASN A 106 -6.15 -21.92 -3.58
N ASN A 107 -6.34 -22.75 -2.56
CA ASN A 107 -6.84 -22.37 -1.23
C ASN A 107 -5.72 -21.99 -0.24
N PHE A 108 -4.59 -21.47 -0.73
CA PHE A 108 -3.45 -21.08 0.11
C PHE A 108 -3.86 -20.10 1.23
N THR A 109 -3.17 -20.18 2.36
CA THR A 109 -3.34 -19.26 3.49
C THR A 109 -2.44 -18.03 3.31
N ILE A 110 -2.92 -16.85 3.70
CA ILE A 110 -2.11 -15.62 3.76
C ILE A 110 -1.67 -15.41 5.21
N TYR A 111 -0.36 -15.41 5.44
CA TYR A 111 0.24 -15.21 6.75
C TYR A 111 0.41 -13.73 7.07
N ASP A 112 -0.12 -13.33 8.23
CA ASP A 112 0.09 -11.99 8.77
C ASP A 112 1.47 -11.88 9.47
N THR A 113 1.77 -10.68 9.99
CA THR A 113 3.06 -10.39 10.65
C THR A 113 3.31 -11.28 11.88
N ASP A 114 2.27 -11.70 12.62
CA ASP A 114 2.43 -12.56 13.78
C ASP A 114 2.63 -14.02 13.38
N ASP A 115 1.94 -14.45 12.31
CA ASP A 115 2.14 -15.76 11.69
C ASP A 115 3.60 -15.89 11.19
N GLN A 116 4.09 -14.88 10.46
CA GLN A 116 5.48 -14.81 9.97
C GLN A 116 6.50 -14.89 11.11
N LYS A 117 6.29 -14.12 12.22
CA LYS A 117 7.17 -14.16 13.38
C LYS A 117 7.21 -15.53 14.04
N THR A 118 6.06 -16.21 14.12
CA THR A 118 5.98 -17.54 14.72
C THR A 118 6.78 -18.55 13.92
N VAL A 119 6.61 -18.55 12.59
CA VAL A 119 7.40 -19.39 11.68
C VAL A 119 8.89 -19.06 11.78
N MET A 120 9.25 -17.79 11.74
CA MET A 120 10.66 -17.37 11.80
C MET A 120 11.33 -17.76 13.13
N LYS A 121 10.60 -17.70 14.24
CA LYS A 121 11.11 -18.11 15.56
C LYS A 121 11.46 -19.60 15.58
N GLU A 122 10.63 -20.44 14.98
CA GLU A 122 10.89 -21.90 14.85
C GLU A 122 12.11 -22.15 13.95
N ILE A 123 12.20 -21.44 12.83
CA ILE A 123 13.36 -21.53 11.93
C ILE A 123 14.65 -21.12 12.63
N CYS A 124 14.64 -19.99 13.36
CA CYS A 124 15.82 -19.54 14.13
C CYS A 124 16.26 -20.61 15.15
N LYS A 125 15.32 -21.27 15.83
CA LYS A 125 15.61 -22.36 16.75
C LYS A 125 16.25 -23.54 16.04
N ARG A 126 15.71 -23.97 14.90
CA ARG A 126 16.19 -25.09 14.08
C ARG A 126 17.57 -24.84 13.48
N LEU A 127 17.85 -23.59 13.08
CA LEU A 127 19.15 -23.15 12.51
C LEU A 127 20.15 -22.67 13.56
N GLU A 128 19.85 -22.78 14.85
CA GLU A 128 20.69 -22.31 15.95
C GLU A 128 21.10 -20.83 15.81
N ILE A 129 20.18 -20.01 15.30
CA ILE A 129 20.41 -18.56 15.19
C ILE A 129 20.14 -17.92 16.56
N ASP A 130 21.16 -17.26 17.12
CA ASP A 130 20.99 -16.49 18.36
C ASP A 130 20.11 -15.24 18.12
N THR A 131 18.87 -15.31 18.56
CA THR A 131 17.90 -14.23 18.41
C THR A 131 18.16 -13.02 19.30
N LYS A 132 19.11 -13.11 20.25
CA LYS A 132 19.60 -11.95 21.01
C LYS A 132 20.50 -11.06 20.14
N ILE A 133 21.25 -11.68 19.22
CA ILE A 133 22.15 -11.00 18.27
C ILE A 133 21.37 -10.60 17.01
N THR A 134 20.66 -11.57 16.40
CA THR A 134 19.89 -11.34 15.16
C THR A 134 18.43 -11.60 15.42
N LYS A 135 17.68 -10.54 15.71
CA LYS A 135 16.25 -10.62 16.03
C LYS A 135 15.44 -11.12 14.83
N GLU A 136 14.43 -11.92 15.08
CA GLU A 136 13.51 -12.46 14.04
C GLU A 136 12.94 -11.35 13.15
N ARG A 137 12.60 -10.21 13.74
CA ARG A 137 12.10 -9.05 13.00
C ARG A 137 13.12 -8.50 12.00
N ALA A 138 14.41 -8.52 12.33
CA ALA A 138 15.47 -8.05 11.42
C ALA A 138 15.64 -9.02 10.24
N ILE A 139 15.53 -10.33 10.47
CA ILE A 139 15.57 -11.35 9.43
C ILE A 139 14.38 -11.17 8.49
N LEU A 140 13.15 -11.09 9.03
CA LEU A 140 11.93 -10.86 8.24
C LEU A 140 11.98 -9.55 7.44
N SER A 141 12.53 -8.49 8.02
CA SER A 141 12.70 -7.21 7.31
C SER A 141 13.69 -7.33 6.14
N ALA A 142 14.77 -8.08 6.30
CA ALA A 142 15.74 -8.32 5.22
C ALA A 142 15.12 -9.19 4.10
N ILE A 143 14.32 -10.19 4.44
CA ILE A 143 13.58 -11.02 3.49
C ILE A 143 12.56 -10.17 2.72
N SER A 144 11.78 -9.35 3.42
CA SER A 144 10.81 -8.44 2.80
C SER A 144 11.48 -7.49 1.82
N SER A 145 12.59 -6.86 2.22
CA SER A 145 13.37 -5.99 1.34
C SER A 145 13.91 -6.72 0.10
N ALA A 146 14.33 -7.98 0.23
CA ALA A 146 14.76 -8.79 -0.91
C ALA A 146 13.58 -9.09 -1.85
N LYS A 147 12.42 -9.45 -1.31
CA LYS A 147 11.19 -9.69 -2.08
C LYS A 147 10.71 -8.44 -2.81
N ASP A 148 10.79 -7.26 -2.19
CA ASP A 148 10.47 -5.98 -2.82
C ASP A 148 11.29 -5.73 -4.09
N GLU A 149 12.55 -6.22 -4.11
CA GLU A 149 13.45 -6.13 -5.27
C GLU A 149 13.42 -7.39 -6.16
N LEU A 150 12.47 -8.32 -5.93
CA LEU A 150 12.35 -9.61 -6.65
C LEU A 150 13.58 -10.52 -6.49
N ILE A 151 14.35 -10.38 -5.43
CA ILE A 151 15.50 -11.21 -5.12
C ILE A 151 15.03 -12.46 -4.37
N GLY A 152 15.15 -13.63 -5.00
CA GLY A 152 14.82 -14.92 -4.39
C GLY A 152 15.89 -15.41 -3.40
N PRO A 153 15.62 -16.51 -2.65
CA PRO A 153 16.54 -17.02 -1.65
C PRO A 153 17.93 -17.39 -2.20
N GLU A 154 17.98 -17.99 -3.40
CA GLU A 154 19.22 -18.40 -4.06
C GLU A 154 20.04 -17.19 -4.49
N GLU A 155 19.40 -16.21 -5.10
CA GLU A 155 20.06 -14.95 -5.51
C GLU A 155 20.52 -14.15 -4.29
N TYR A 156 19.71 -14.12 -3.23
CA TYR A 156 20.09 -13.46 -1.98
C TYR A 156 21.36 -14.08 -1.39
N GLU A 157 21.44 -15.42 -1.38
CA GLU A 157 22.65 -16.11 -0.89
C GLU A 157 23.89 -15.74 -1.70
N LEU A 158 23.78 -15.65 -3.04
CA LEU A 158 24.89 -15.21 -3.91
C LEU A 158 25.29 -13.77 -3.63
N ASN A 159 24.32 -12.87 -3.43
CA ASN A 159 24.58 -11.44 -3.19
C ASN A 159 25.26 -11.16 -1.84
N VAL A 160 25.15 -12.09 -0.87
CA VAL A 160 25.76 -11.94 0.45
C VAL A 160 26.99 -12.81 0.65
N MET A 161 27.57 -13.37 -0.42
CA MET A 161 28.83 -14.11 -0.36
C MET A 161 29.94 -13.25 0.27
N GLY A 162 30.53 -13.75 1.37
CA GLY A 162 31.58 -13.03 2.13
C GLY A 162 31.06 -12.30 3.37
N ASP A 163 29.77 -12.07 3.53
CA ASP A 163 29.21 -11.50 4.75
C ASP A 163 28.63 -12.58 5.66
N PHE A 164 29.39 -12.93 6.70
CA PHE A 164 29.04 -14.03 7.61
C PHE A 164 27.72 -13.80 8.38
N SER A 165 27.40 -12.54 8.69
CA SER A 165 26.15 -12.20 9.38
C SER A 165 24.92 -12.38 8.47
N LYS A 166 25.04 -11.98 7.21
CA LYS A 166 23.98 -12.12 6.21
C LYS A 166 23.81 -13.54 5.70
N LYS A 167 24.84 -14.37 5.78
CA LYS A 167 24.76 -15.78 5.42
C LYS A 167 23.71 -16.53 6.25
N LYS A 168 23.58 -16.21 7.55
CA LYS A 168 22.53 -16.77 8.41
C LYS A 168 21.13 -16.34 7.96
N ILE A 169 20.99 -15.08 7.49
CA ILE A 169 19.73 -14.58 6.94
C ILE A 169 19.38 -15.31 5.64
N ALA A 170 20.37 -15.58 4.77
CA ALA A 170 20.16 -16.33 3.54
C ALA A 170 19.63 -17.76 3.82
N LEU A 171 20.23 -18.45 4.79
CA LEU A 171 19.75 -19.77 5.22
C LEU A 171 18.34 -19.70 5.79
N ALA A 172 18.06 -18.70 6.64
CA ALA A 172 16.72 -18.48 7.18
C ALA A 172 15.70 -18.18 6.09
N TYR A 173 16.06 -17.41 5.05
CA TYR A 173 15.19 -17.11 3.92
C TYR A 173 14.82 -18.38 3.14
N LYS A 174 15.80 -19.25 2.83
CA LYS A 174 15.54 -20.54 2.17
C LYS A 174 14.57 -21.41 2.97
N GLU A 175 14.82 -21.56 4.27
CA GLU A 175 13.96 -22.36 5.13
C GLU A 175 12.57 -21.73 5.30
N TYR A 176 12.49 -20.40 5.33
CA TYR A 176 11.22 -19.69 5.42
C TYR A 176 10.34 -19.95 4.18
N GLN A 177 10.88 -19.86 2.99
CA GLN A 177 10.13 -20.15 1.76
C GLN A 177 9.73 -21.63 1.66
N LYS A 178 10.56 -22.55 2.12
CA LYS A 178 10.20 -24.00 2.20
C LYS A 178 9.05 -24.22 3.17
N GLU A 179 9.08 -23.58 4.34
CA GLU A 179 8.03 -23.72 5.35
C GLU A 179 6.70 -23.14 4.86
N LEU A 180 6.72 -21.96 4.22
CA LEU A 180 5.54 -21.38 3.59
C LEU A 180 4.95 -22.33 2.53
N LYS A 181 5.79 -22.89 1.64
CA LYS A 181 5.33 -23.82 0.61
C LYS A 181 4.76 -25.12 1.21
N LYS A 182 5.40 -25.67 2.24
CA LYS A 182 4.91 -26.85 2.98
C LYS A 182 3.51 -26.62 3.53
N ASN A 183 3.26 -25.44 4.12
CA ASN A 183 1.99 -25.09 4.74
C ASN A 183 0.95 -24.58 3.73
N ASN A 184 1.23 -24.62 2.43
CA ASN A 184 0.43 -23.99 1.39
C ASN A 184 0.06 -22.54 1.78
N ALA A 185 1.07 -21.75 2.13
CA ALA A 185 0.92 -20.39 2.62
C ALA A 185 1.79 -19.41 1.84
N LEU A 186 1.35 -18.16 1.79
CA LEU A 186 2.09 -17.02 1.25
C LEU A 186 2.09 -15.88 2.29
N ASP A 187 3.15 -15.11 2.37
CA ASP A 187 3.09 -13.82 3.06
C ASP A 187 2.64 -12.69 2.12
N PHE A 188 2.54 -11.48 2.64
CA PHE A 188 2.06 -10.34 1.84
C PHE A 188 2.98 -10.03 0.65
N ASP A 189 4.29 -10.14 0.82
CA ASP A 189 5.26 -9.86 -0.24
C ASP A 189 5.19 -10.96 -1.31
N ASP A 190 4.99 -12.21 -0.91
CA ASP A 190 4.82 -13.34 -1.85
C ASP A 190 3.63 -13.14 -2.79
N LEU A 191 2.58 -12.46 -2.38
CA LEU A 191 1.42 -12.22 -3.24
C LEU A 191 1.84 -11.52 -4.56
N ILE A 192 2.73 -10.55 -4.47
CA ILE A 192 3.23 -9.82 -5.64
C ILE A 192 4.33 -10.63 -6.33
N VAL A 193 5.31 -11.13 -5.58
CA VAL A 193 6.44 -11.91 -6.11
C VAL A 193 5.95 -13.12 -6.89
N LYS A 194 5.02 -13.91 -6.33
CA LYS A 194 4.46 -15.10 -6.98
C LYS A 194 3.58 -14.78 -8.18
N THR A 195 2.91 -13.63 -8.18
CA THR A 195 2.19 -13.18 -9.39
C THR A 195 3.15 -12.81 -10.51
N VAL A 196 4.26 -12.13 -10.20
CA VAL A 196 5.31 -11.84 -11.18
C VAL A 196 5.97 -13.13 -11.69
N GLU A 197 6.24 -14.10 -10.80
CA GLU A 197 6.76 -15.41 -11.15
C GLU A 197 5.80 -16.17 -12.06
N LEU A 198 4.50 -16.18 -11.74
CA LEU A 198 3.44 -16.79 -12.55
C LEU A 198 3.41 -16.20 -13.96
N PHE A 199 3.45 -14.89 -14.10
CA PHE A 199 3.43 -14.23 -15.39
C PHE A 199 4.68 -14.51 -16.25
N ARG A 200 5.84 -14.68 -15.59
CA ARG A 200 7.09 -15.05 -16.29
C ARG A 200 7.11 -16.50 -16.73
N SER A 201 6.54 -17.39 -15.91
CA SER A 201 6.58 -18.84 -16.14
C SER A 201 5.43 -19.35 -16.99
N CYS A 202 4.31 -18.62 -17.05
CA CYS A 202 3.08 -19.02 -17.74
C CYS A 202 2.61 -17.90 -18.69
N PRO A 203 3.18 -17.85 -19.93
CA PRO A 203 2.83 -16.80 -20.90
C PRO A 203 1.35 -16.77 -21.29
N ASP A 204 0.68 -17.91 -21.26
CA ASP A 204 -0.76 -18.03 -21.52
C ASP A 204 -1.59 -17.28 -20.47
N VAL A 205 -1.19 -17.32 -19.20
CA VAL A 205 -1.83 -16.59 -18.13
C VAL A 205 -1.58 -15.09 -18.28
N LEU A 206 -0.35 -14.70 -18.59
CA LEU A 206 -0.01 -13.31 -18.83
C LEU A 206 -0.80 -12.74 -20.00
N ASP A 207 -0.85 -13.44 -21.14
CA ASP A 207 -1.59 -13.00 -22.32
C ASP A 207 -3.08 -12.81 -22.04
N TYR A 208 -3.70 -13.74 -21.28
CA TYR A 208 -5.09 -13.59 -20.84
C TYR A 208 -5.32 -12.28 -20.08
N TYR A 209 -4.44 -11.92 -19.14
CA TYR A 209 -4.60 -10.69 -18.36
C TYR A 209 -4.20 -9.44 -19.14
N GLN A 210 -3.28 -9.53 -20.10
CA GLN A 210 -2.95 -8.43 -21.03
C GLN A 210 -4.13 -8.12 -21.95
N GLU A 211 -4.83 -9.14 -22.46
CA GLU A 211 -6.07 -8.95 -23.26
C GLU A 211 -7.19 -8.37 -22.41
N ARG A 212 -7.27 -8.77 -21.16
CA ARG A 212 -8.26 -8.25 -20.23
C ARG A 212 -8.01 -6.79 -19.85
N PHE A 213 -6.79 -6.41 -19.57
CA PHE A 213 -6.43 -5.09 -19.05
C PHE A 213 -5.71 -4.26 -20.11
N LYS A 214 -6.47 -3.74 -21.07
CA LYS A 214 -5.94 -2.89 -22.14
C LYS A 214 -5.55 -1.50 -21.67
N TYR A 215 -6.16 -1.02 -20.57
CA TYR A 215 -5.89 0.27 -19.95
C TYR A 215 -5.63 0.07 -18.47
N ILE A 216 -4.43 0.44 -18.03
CA ILE A 216 -3.99 0.27 -16.65
C ILE A 216 -3.67 1.63 -16.06
N MET A 217 -4.21 1.90 -14.88
CA MET A 217 -3.97 3.14 -14.13
C MET A 217 -3.46 2.82 -12.74
N VAL A 218 -2.46 3.57 -12.28
CA VAL A 218 -1.85 3.39 -10.96
C VAL A 218 -1.83 4.74 -10.24
N ASP A 219 -2.49 4.82 -9.09
CA ASP A 219 -2.45 5.98 -8.19
C ASP A 219 -1.30 5.84 -7.19
N GLU A 220 -0.82 6.97 -6.66
CA GLU A 220 0.27 7.08 -5.68
C GLU A 220 1.56 6.32 -6.14
N TYR A 221 1.90 6.43 -7.41
CA TYR A 221 2.96 5.64 -8.04
C TYR A 221 4.35 5.82 -7.41
N GLN A 222 4.61 6.93 -6.72
CA GLN A 222 5.85 7.20 -5.98
C GLN A 222 6.10 6.21 -4.83
N ASP A 223 5.06 5.51 -4.37
CA ASP A 223 5.14 4.56 -3.26
C ASP A 223 5.30 3.11 -3.72
N THR A 224 5.44 2.88 -5.04
CA THR A 224 5.65 1.53 -5.57
C THR A 224 7.07 1.02 -5.32
N ASN A 225 7.20 -0.30 -5.05
CA ASN A 225 8.47 -1.03 -5.05
C ASN A 225 8.77 -1.66 -6.42
N THR A 226 9.93 -2.29 -6.57
CA THR A 226 10.37 -2.92 -7.83
C THR A 226 9.45 -4.08 -8.25
N ALA A 227 8.96 -4.87 -7.30
CA ALA A 227 8.04 -5.98 -7.60
C ALA A 227 6.69 -5.48 -8.12
N GLN A 228 6.13 -4.43 -7.53
CA GLN A 228 4.89 -3.78 -7.98
C GLN A 228 5.05 -3.12 -9.35
N PHE A 229 6.16 -2.43 -9.56
CA PHE A 229 6.51 -1.89 -10.88
C PHE A 229 6.57 -3.01 -11.94
N LYS A 230 7.24 -4.13 -11.64
CA LYS A 230 7.36 -5.26 -12.58
C LYS A 230 6.01 -5.89 -12.88
N PHE A 231 5.14 -6.02 -11.88
CA PHE A 231 3.77 -6.52 -12.06
C PHE A 231 2.98 -5.69 -13.09
N VAL A 232 2.92 -4.37 -12.91
CA VAL A 232 2.17 -3.50 -13.84
C VAL A 232 2.84 -3.38 -15.20
N SER A 233 4.17 -3.42 -15.25
CA SER A 233 4.93 -3.37 -16.51
C SER A 233 4.67 -4.59 -17.37
N LEU A 234 4.61 -5.80 -16.79
CA LEU A 234 4.28 -7.03 -17.50
C LEU A 234 2.86 -6.98 -18.08
N LEU A 235 1.90 -6.53 -17.28
CA LEU A 235 0.51 -6.39 -17.74
C LEU A 235 0.37 -5.37 -18.88
N ALA A 236 1.05 -4.23 -18.77
CA ALA A 236 0.97 -3.16 -19.75
C ALA A 236 1.75 -3.43 -21.02
N ASP A 237 2.60 -4.46 -21.07
CA ASP A 237 3.59 -4.63 -22.13
C ASP A 237 3.00 -4.79 -23.53
N LYS A 238 1.82 -5.37 -23.65
CA LYS A 238 1.14 -5.61 -24.95
C LYS A 238 0.55 -4.33 -25.53
N TYR A 239 -0.22 -3.59 -24.76
CA TYR A 239 -0.96 -2.41 -25.23
C TYR A 239 -0.28 -1.08 -24.91
N LYS A 240 0.70 -1.07 -24.01
CA LYS A 240 1.46 0.11 -23.55
C LYS A 240 0.60 1.24 -22.93
N ASN A 241 -0.70 1.02 -22.71
CA ASN A 241 -1.60 2.02 -22.13
C ASN A 241 -1.50 2.01 -20.60
N LEU A 242 -0.36 2.47 -20.08
CA LEU A 242 -0.07 2.60 -18.66
C LEU A 242 -0.07 4.07 -18.24
N CYS A 243 -1.09 4.48 -17.49
CA CYS A 243 -1.18 5.80 -16.89
C CYS A 243 -0.82 5.73 -15.41
N VAL A 244 0.26 6.38 -15.00
CA VAL A 244 0.66 6.44 -13.61
C VAL A 244 0.54 7.86 -13.08
N VAL A 245 0.02 8.00 -11.87
CA VAL A 245 -0.13 9.29 -11.19
C VAL A 245 0.60 9.24 -9.86
N GLY A 246 1.37 10.26 -9.59
CA GLY A 246 2.10 10.31 -8.32
C GLY A 246 2.72 11.68 -8.06
N ASP A 247 3.25 11.81 -6.86
CA ASP A 247 3.94 12.98 -6.37
C ASP A 247 5.27 12.56 -5.74
N ASP A 248 6.37 12.75 -6.45
CA ASP A 248 7.71 12.42 -5.96
C ASP A 248 8.07 13.14 -4.64
N ASP A 249 7.46 14.31 -4.39
CA ASP A 249 7.62 15.05 -3.13
C ASP A 249 6.89 14.38 -1.95
N GLN A 250 5.93 13.50 -2.20
CA GLN A 250 5.20 12.73 -1.20
C GLN A 250 5.73 11.30 -1.01
N SER A 251 6.87 10.94 -1.59
CA SER A 251 7.48 9.62 -1.40
C SER A 251 8.09 9.49 -0.01
N ILE A 252 7.28 9.07 0.96
CA ILE A 252 7.66 8.94 2.38
C ILE A 252 7.68 7.49 2.87
N TYR A 253 7.41 6.49 2.00
CA TYR A 253 7.34 5.07 2.34
C TYR A 253 8.59 4.27 1.97
N LYS A 254 9.76 4.91 1.82
CA LYS A 254 11.03 4.21 1.58
C LYS A 254 11.31 3.12 2.62
N PHE A 255 10.94 3.35 3.89
CA PHE A 255 11.08 2.36 4.97
C PHE A 255 10.14 1.14 4.85
N ARG A 256 9.22 1.16 3.88
CA ARG A 256 8.32 0.06 3.49
C ARG A 256 8.66 -0.48 2.09
N GLY A 257 9.87 -0.28 1.60
CA GLY A 257 10.31 -0.77 0.31
C GLY A 257 9.98 0.11 -0.90
N ALA A 258 9.30 1.26 -0.73
CA ALA A 258 9.02 2.16 -1.84
C ALA A 258 10.31 2.61 -2.55
N ASN A 259 10.31 2.54 -3.87
CA ASN A 259 11.42 2.92 -4.73
C ASN A 259 11.06 4.15 -5.56
N ILE A 260 11.49 5.32 -5.11
CA ILE A 260 11.25 6.59 -5.83
C ILE A 260 11.84 6.57 -7.25
N GLY A 261 12.83 5.71 -7.51
CA GLY A 261 13.39 5.50 -8.85
C GLY A 261 12.35 5.10 -9.89
N ASN A 262 11.24 4.47 -9.49
CA ASN A 262 10.16 4.09 -10.41
C ASN A 262 9.49 5.31 -11.04
N ILE A 263 9.17 6.34 -10.25
CA ILE A 263 8.53 7.56 -10.78
C ILE A 263 9.56 8.48 -11.44
N LEU A 264 10.74 8.65 -10.85
CA LEU A 264 11.79 9.50 -11.43
C LEU A 264 12.36 8.94 -12.72
N GLY A 265 12.45 7.61 -12.82
CA GLY A 265 12.99 6.88 -13.99
C GLY A 265 11.93 6.47 -15.02
N TYR A 266 10.67 6.85 -14.86
CA TYR A 266 9.58 6.40 -15.73
C TYR A 266 9.86 6.62 -17.24
N GLU A 267 10.33 7.82 -17.60
CA GLU A 267 10.66 8.18 -18.99
C GLU A 267 11.85 7.38 -19.56
N LYS A 268 12.73 6.85 -18.70
CA LYS A 268 13.83 5.98 -19.15
C LYS A 268 13.30 4.59 -19.53
N VAL A 269 12.27 4.12 -18.85
CA VAL A 269 11.62 2.83 -19.15
C VAL A 269 10.62 2.97 -20.31
N PHE A 270 9.93 4.10 -20.37
CA PHE A 270 8.94 4.41 -21.40
C PHE A 270 9.33 5.72 -22.12
N PRO A 271 10.28 5.67 -23.11
CA PRO A 271 10.78 6.89 -23.75
C PRO A 271 9.74 7.70 -24.50
N GLN A 272 8.64 7.07 -24.91
CA GLN A 272 7.51 7.71 -25.57
C GLN A 272 6.45 8.24 -24.58
N ALA A 273 6.71 8.20 -23.29
CA ALA A 273 5.73 8.61 -22.30
C ALA A 273 5.43 10.12 -22.38
N LEU A 274 4.14 10.47 -22.39
CA LEU A 274 3.70 11.83 -22.15
C LEU A 274 3.81 12.16 -20.67
N VAL A 275 4.49 13.24 -20.32
CA VAL A 275 4.62 13.72 -18.94
C VAL A 275 3.79 14.98 -18.76
N ILE A 276 2.81 14.93 -17.87
CA ILE A 276 1.91 16.04 -17.57
C ILE A 276 2.12 16.44 -16.10
N LYS A 277 2.24 17.75 -15.84
CA LYS A 277 2.37 18.28 -14.49
C LYS A 277 1.06 18.92 -14.03
N LEU A 278 0.58 18.53 -12.85
CA LEU A 278 -0.56 19.16 -12.18
C LEU A 278 -0.04 19.97 -10.99
N GLU A 279 0.08 21.28 -11.19
CA GLU A 279 0.67 22.20 -10.21
C GLU A 279 -0.38 23.10 -9.52
N GLN A 280 -1.58 23.24 -10.09
CA GLN A 280 -2.67 23.98 -9.45
C GLN A 280 -3.24 23.21 -8.28
N ASN A 281 -3.19 23.80 -7.09
CA ASN A 281 -3.75 23.22 -5.86
C ASN A 281 -5.13 23.82 -5.59
N TYR A 282 -6.10 22.94 -5.28
CA TYR A 282 -7.49 23.29 -4.98
C TYR A 282 -7.85 23.10 -3.51
N ARG A 283 -6.88 22.68 -2.68
CA ARG A 283 -7.11 22.30 -1.28
C ARG A 283 -6.74 23.40 -0.30
N SER A 284 -5.60 24.03 -0.52
CA SER A 284 -4.92 24.86 0.48
C SER A 284 -4.91 26.34 0.07
N THR A 285 -4.77 27.20 1.06
CA THR A 285 -4.54 28.65 0.86
C THR A 285 -3.08 28.91 0.48
N GLN A 286 -2.80 30.13 -0.04
CA GLN A 286 -1.49 30.48 -0.56
C GLN A 286 -0.38 30.44 0.49
N ASN A 287 -0.66 30.87 1.74
CA ASN A 287 0.33 30.84 2.83
C ASN A 287 0.80 29.41 3.16
N ILE A 288 -0.11 28.42 3.13
CA ILE A 288 0.24 27.01 3.33
C ILE A 288 1.14 26.52 2.18
N LEU A 289 0.80 26.85 0.94
CA LEU A 289 1.58 26.44 -0.23
C LEU A 289 2.96 27.09 -0.28
N ASN A 290 3.07 28.35 0.09
CA ASN A 290 4.36 29.05 0.17
C ASN A 290 5.31 28.34 1.14
N ALA A 291 4.82 27.98 2.33
CA ALA A 291 5.61 27.24 3.30
C ALA A 291 5.96 25.84 2.81
N ALA A 292 5.01 25.12 2.22
CA ALA A 292 5.25 23.79 1.66
C ALA A 292 6.29 23.81 0.53
N ASN A 293 6.19 24.77 -0.39
CA ASN A 293 7.15 24.96 -1.47
C ASN A 293 8.56 25.27 -0.94
N GLN A 294 8.69 26.07 0.12
CA GLN A 294 9.99 26.34 0.75
C GLN A 294 10.59 25.10 1.42
N VAL A 295 9.79 24.34 2.16
CA VAL A 295 10.26 23.11 2.82
C VAL A 295 10.74 22.09 1.81
N ILE A 296 10.00 21.89 0.71
CA ILE A 296 10.31 20.84 -0.26
C ILE A 296 11.55 21.17 -1.12
N GLN A 297 11.99 22.40 -1.19
CA GLN A 297 13.23 22.79 -1.86
C GLN A 297 14.49 22.14 -1.25
N ASN A 298 14.42 21.72 0.01
CA ASN A 298 15.51 20.98 0.66
C ASN A 298 15.70 19.56 0.08
N ASN A 299 14.71 19.03 -0.65
CA ASN A 299 14.83 17.72 -1.28
C ASN A 299 15.59 17.82 -2.60
N VAL A 300 16.67 17.05 -2.72
CA VAL A 300 17.46 16.93 -3.95
C VAL A 300 16.98 15.77 -4.82
N GLY A 301 17.12 15.91 -6.15
CA GLY A 301 16.79 14.83 -7.10
C GLY A 301 15.30 14.70 -7.45
N ARG A 302 14.48 15.67 -7.07
CA ARG A 302 13.05 15.74 -7.39
C ARG A 302 12.80 16.22 -8.83
N LYS A 303 11.65 15.88 -9.39
CA LYS A 303 11.15 16.52 -10.62
C LYS A 303 10.58 17.90 -10.27
N SER A 304 11.15 18.96 -10.85
CA SER A 304 10.77 20.34 -10.55
C SER A 304 9.28 20.59 -10.81
N LYS A 305 8.56 21.01 -9.76
CA LYS A 305 7.19 21.51 -9.79
C LYS A 305 7.01 22.55 -8.67
N THR A 306 6.12 23.50 -8.88
CA THR A 306 5.79 24.55 -7.90
C THR A 306 4.27 24.61 -7.76
N LEU A 307 3.77 24.34 -6.57
CA LEU A 307 2.34 24.42 -6.30
C LEU A 307 1.89 25.87 -6.20
N TRP A 308 0.78 26.18 -6.86
CA TRP A 308 0.12 27.47 -6.81
C TRP A 308 -1.40 27.30 -6.68
N THR A 309 -2.12 28.31 -6.24
CA THR A 309 -3.56 28.28 -6.05
C THR A 309 -4.22 29.61 -6.42
N GLU A 310 -5.49 29.54 -6.79
CA GLU A 310 -6.40 30.69 -6.91
C GLU A 310 -7.19 30.95 -5.62
N ASN A 311 -7.02 30.07 -4.60
CA ASN A 311 -7.61 30.31 -3.30
C ASN A 311 -6.99 31.55 -2.65
N GLU A 312 -7.67 32.08 -1.66
CA GLU A 312 -7.23 33.23 -0.86
C GLU A 312 -5.85 33.03 -0.22
N GLU A 313 -5.25 34.12 0.24
CA GLU A 313 -3.95 34.07 0.94
C GLU A 313 -4.02 33.20 2.20
N GLY A 314 -5.12 33.29 2.93
CA GLY A 314 -5.39 32.55 4.15
C GLY A 314 -4.63 33.09 5.38
N GLU A 315 -4.87 32.47 6.52
CA GLU A 315 -4.19 32.79 7.78
C GLU A 315 -2.70 32.41 7.71
N LYS A 316 -1.88 33.13 8.48
CA LYS A 316 -0.46 32.80 8.66
C LYS A 316 -0.32 31.50 9.46
N ILE A 317 0.77 30.79 9.20
CA ILE A 317 1.13 29.58 9.97
C ILE A 317 1.59 30.03 11.36
N HIS A 318 0.98 29.44 12.39
CA HIS A 318 1.36 29.68 13.77
C HIS A 318 2.36 28.62 14.23
N PHE A 319 3.50 29.06 14.72
CA PHE A 319 4.50 28.21 15.36
C PHE A 319 4.51 28.47 16.87
N ARG A 320 4.52 27.40 17.66
CA ARG A 320 4.61 27.50 19.12
C ARG A 320 5.47 26.36 19.67
N GLN A 321 6.29 26.69 20.64
CA GLN A 321 7.11 25.73 21.37
C GLN A 321 6.61 25.63 22.81
N PHE A 322 6.55 24.40 23.32
CA PHE A 322 6.10 24.10 24.69
C PHE A 322 7.22 23.46 25.48
N MET A 323 7.19 23.57 26.80
CA MET A 323 8.17 22.95 27.69
C MET A 323 7.99 21.44 27.78
N ASN A 324 6.76 20.96 27.61
CA ASN A 324 6.43 19.53 27.65
C ASN A 324 5.17 19.23 26.81
N ALA A 325 4.93 17.96 26.56
CA ALA A 325 3.80 17.49 25.76
C ALA A 325 2.42 17.71 26.44
N TYR A 326 2.40 17.89 27.74
CA TYR A 326 1.17 18.17 28.49
C TYR A 326 0.65 19.60 28.21
N GLU A 327 1.54 20.58 28.23
CA GLU A 327 1.23 21.97 27.87
C GLU A 327 0.81 22.09 26.40
N GLU A 328 1.45 21.32 25.52
CA GLU A 328 1.08 21.25 24.10
C GLU A 328 -0.37 20.77 23.96
N ALA A 329 -0.72 19.64 24.57
CA ALA A 329 -2.05 19.06 24.48
C ALA A 329 -3.12 19.99 25.09
N GLU A 330 -2.81 20.65 26.22
CA GLU A 330 -3.71 21.61 26.89
C GLU A 330 -3.97 22.84 26.02
N TYR A 331 -2.93 23.40 25.44
CA TYR A 331 -3.04 24.54 24.53
C TYR A 331 -3.91 24.21 23.31
N ILE A 332 -3.64 23.10 22.63
CA ILE A 332 -4.40 22.68 21.44
C ILE A 332 -5.88 22.43 21.81
N CYS A 333 -6.14 21.77 22.93
CA CYS A 333 -7.48 21.57 23.45
C CYS A 333 -8.21 22.91 23.70
N GLY A 334 -7.50 23.88 24.30
CA GLY A 334 -8.01 25.22 24.55
C GLY A 334 -8.35 26.00 23.27
N GLU A 335 -7.46 25.97 22.27
CA GLU A 335 -7.68 26.64 20.97
C GLU A 335 -8.87 26.04 20.22
N ILE A 336 -8.99 24.70 20.18
CA ILE A 336 -10.15 24.03 19.56
C ILE A 336 -11.43 24.47 20.26
N SER A 337 -11.47 24.39 21.59
CA SER A 337 -12.64 24.78 22.38
C SER A 337 -13.03 26.24 22.18
N LYS A 338 -12.05 27.13 22.07
CA LYS A 338 -12.26 28.56 21.83
C LYS A 338 -12.91 28.80 20.46
N LYS A 339 -12.34 28.25 19.39
CA LYS A 339 -12.87 28.42 18.02
C LYS A 339 -14.28 27.82 17.87
N VAL A 340 -14.54 26.67 18.47
CA VAL A 340 -15.88 26.03 18.41
C VAL A 340 -16.90 26.86 19.21
N ARG A 341 -16.56 27.38 20.39
CA ARG A 341 -17.46 28.26 21.17
C ARG A 341 -17.74 29.58 20.48
N ALA A 342 -16.79 30.09 19.71
CA ALA A 342 -16.96 31.30 18.91
C ALA A 342 -17.75 31.08 17.60
N ASN A 343 -18.19 29.85 17.32
CA ASN A 343 -18.80 29.42 16.06
C ASN A 343 -17.94 29.70 14.80
N GLU A 344 -16.61 29.71 14.98
CA GLU A 344 -15.65 29.87 13.89
C GLU A 344 -15.36 28.53 13.18
N ALA A 345 -15.55 27.41 13.86
CA ALA A 345 -15.30 26.07 13.35
C ALA A 345 -16.13 25.02 14.09
N GLU A 346 -16.32 23.84 13.50
CA GLU A 346 -16.86 22.66 14.13
C GLU A 346 -15.74 21.67 14.52
N TYR A 347 -15.98 20.75 15.46
CA TYR A 347 -14.97 19.75 15.87
C TYR A 347 -14.43 18.91 14.70
N LYS A 348 -15.24 18.64 13.70
CA LYS A 348 -14.86 17.89 12.47
C LYS A 348 -13.83 18.62 11.60
N ASP A 349 -13.65 19.93 11.76
CA ASP A 349 -12.76 20.77 10.96
C ASP A 349 -11.30 20.72 11.46
N PHE A 350 -11.05 20.05 12.60
CA PHE A 350 -9.73 19.92 13.18
C PHE A 350 -9.12 18.54 12.94
N ALA A 351 -7.82 18.50 12.70
CA ALA A 351 -7.02 17.29 12.67
C ALA A 351 -5.70 17.52 13.39
N ILE A 352 -5.30 16.55 14.22
CA ILE A 352 -4.01 16.55 14.91
C ILE A 352 -3.15 15.45 14.29
N LEU A 353 -2.01 15.83 13.73
CA LEU A 353 -1.04 14.93 13.16
C LEU A 353 0.17 14.79 14.11
N TYR A 354 0.60 13.56 14.34
CA TYR A 354 1.73 13.27 15.21
C TYR A 354 2.62 12.18 14.61
N ARG A 355 3.86 12.09 15.07
CA ARG A 355 4.86 11.15 14.51
C ARG A 355 4.72 9.73 15.04
N THR A 356 4.32 9.57 16.29
CA THR A 356 4.20 8.25 16.94
C THR A 356 2.88 8.12 17.67
N ASN A 357 2.32 6.90 17.70
CA ASN A 357 1.05 6.61 18.39
C ASN A 357 1.08 6.91 19.89
N ALA A 358 2.25 6.91 20.51
CA ALA A 358 2.38 7.25 21.93
C ALA A 358 1.97 8.71 22.25
N GLN A 359 2.09 9.60 21.24
CA GLN A 359 1.73 11.02 21.40
C GLN A 359 0.21 11.23 21.51
N SER A 360 -0.62 10.33 20.95
CA SER A 360 -2.08 10.49 21.00
C SER A 360 -2.64 10.47 22.41
N ARG A 361 -2.01 9.72 23.32
CA ARG A 361 -2.55 9.46 24.67
C ARG A 361 -2.85 10.74 25.44
N LEU A 362 -1.95 11.72 25.45
CA LEU A 362 -2.15 12.98 26.16
C LEU A 362 -3.29 13.82 25.55
N PHE A 363 -3.42 13.81 24.21
CA PHE A 363 -4.55 14.44 23.54
C PHE A 363 -5.87 13.78 23.90
N GLU A 364 -5.93 12.43 23.91
CA GLU A 364 -7.12 11.67 24.30
C GLU A 364 -7.55 11.99 25.73
N GLU A 365 -6.60 11.99 26.68
CA GLU A 365 -6.86 12.35 28.08
C GLU A 365 -7.44 13.77 28.22
N LYS A 366 -6.85 14.75 27.52
CA LYS A 366 -7.32 16.14 27.54
C LYS A 366 -8.69 16.32 26.87
N PHE A 367 -8.93 15.64 25.75
CA PHE A 367 -10.22 15.71 25.04
C PHE A 367 -11.35 15.10 25.85
N LEU A 368 -11.10 13.99 26.55
CA LEU A 368 -12.06 13.40 27.48
C LEU A 368 -12.41 14.38 28.62
N MET A 369 -11.41 15.01 29.22
CA MET A 369 -11.62 15.99 30.30
C MET A 369 -12.41 17.23 29.84
N ALA A 370 -12.21 17.64 28.59
CA ALA A 370 -12.87 18.81 28.01
C ALA A 370 -14.18 18.50 27.26
N ASN A 371 -14.63 17.23 27.26
CA ASN A 371 -15.78 16.74 26.49
C ASN A 371 -15.70 17.06 25.00
N ILE A 372 -14.50 17.01 24.42
CA ILE A 372 -14.28 17.18 22.99
C ILE A 372 -14.45 15.82 22.30
N PRO A 373 -15.39 15.66 21.36
CA PRO A 373 -15.51 14.43 20.59
C PRO A 373 -14.31 14.27 19.67
N TYR A 374 -13.72 13.07 19.63
CA TYR A 374 -12.58 12.77 18.76
C TYR A 374 -12.66 11.37 18.16
N LYS A 375 -11.94 11.16 17.07
CA LYS A 375 -11.74 9.85 16.45
C LYS A 375 -10.25 9.58 16.29
N LEU A 376 -9.77 8.52 16.90
CA LEU A 376 -8.39 8.06 16.67
C LEU A 376 -8.30 7.27 15.36
N VAL A 377 -7.41 7.69 14.46
CA VAL A 377 -7.14 6.99 13.20
C VAL A 377 -5.88 6.14 13.37
N GLY A 378 -5.97 4.84 13.06
CA GLY A 378 -4.85 3.90 13.22
C GLY A 378 -4.84 3.14 14.54
N GLY A 379 -5.96 3.05 15.25
CA GLY A 379 -6.12 2.22 16.45
C GLY A 379 -6.01 0.71 16.19
N VAL A 380 -6.10 -0.11 17.26
CA VAL A 380 -5.96 -1.57 17.18
C VAL A 380 -7.00 -2.18 16.24
N ASN A 381 -6.54 -2.89 15.23
CA ASN A 381 -7.40 -3.55 14.26
C ASN A 381 -8.24 -4.64 14.95
N PHE A 382 -9.54 -4.71 14.64
CA PHE A 382 -10.46 -5.76 15.09
C PHE A 382 -9.92 -7.18 14.84
N TYR A 383 -9.35 -7.41 13.65
CA TYR A 383 -8.76 -8.70 13.26
C TYR A 383 -7.45 -9.06 14.02
N ALA A 384 -6.84 -8.12 14.72
CA ALA A 384 -5.67 -8.38 15.57
C ALA A 384 -6.04 -8.91 16.97
N ARG A 385 -7.32 -8.89 17.35
CA ARG A 385 -7.79 -9.41 18.63
C ARG A 385 -7.61 -10.93 18.69
N LYS A 386 -7.20 -11.43 19.86
CA LYS A 386 -6.89 -12.85 20.07
C LYS A 386 -8.06 -13.76 19.68
N GLU A 387 -9.25 -13.43 20.16
CA GLU A 387 -10.47 -14.22 19.95
C GLU A 387 -10.84 -14.31 18.47
N ILE A 388 -10.67 -13.20 17.74
CA ILE A 388 -10.93 -13.15 16.29
C ILE A 388 -9.90 -13.98 15.54
N LYS A 389 -8.62 -13.88 15.91
CA LYS A 389 -7.56 -14.72 15.32
C LYS A 389 -7.77 -16.20 15.58
N ASP A 390 -8.28 -16.58 16.76
CA ASP A 390 -8.59 -17.98 17.09
C ASP A 390 -9.74 -18.51 16.22
N LEU A 391 -10.81 -17.73 16.02
CA LEU A 391 -11.92 -18.09 15.13
C LEU A 391 -11.46 -18.19 13.67
N LEU A 392 -10.66 -17.24 13.21
CA LEU A 392 -10.09 -17.27 11.86
C LEU A 392 -9.19 -18.49 11.65
N ALA A 393 -8.43 -18.91 12.68
CA ALA A 393 -7.59 -20.10 12.58
C ALA A 393 -8.42 -21.38 12.40
N TYR A 394 -9.61 -21.50 13.02
CA TYR A 394 -10.54 -22.59 12.72
C TYR A 394 -10.96 -22.60 11.26
N LEU A 395 -11.37 -21.44 10.72
CA LEU A 395 -11.77 -21.34 9.32
C LEU A 395 -10.62 -21.65 8.37
N LYS A 396 -9.42 -21.15 8.66
CA LYS A 396 -8.19 -21.46 7.91
C LYS A 396 -7.90 -22.95 7.86
N THR A 397 -8.06 -23.66 8.99
CA THR A 397 -7.84 -25.10 9.08
C THR A 397 -8.85 -25.89 8.23
N VAL A 398 -10.11 -25.43 8.14
CA VAL A 398 -11.14 -26.05 7.30
C VAL A 398 -10.85 -25.80 5.82
N ASP A 399 -10.42 -24.60 5.45
CA ASP A 399 -10.14 -24.21 4.07
C ASP A 399 -8.81 -24.81 3.57
N ASN A 400 -7.74 -24.70 4.37
CA ASN A 400 -6.41 -25.21 4.07
C ASN A 400 -5.94 -26.20 5.14
N ALA A 401 -6.17 -27.49 4.92
CA ALA A 401 -5.78 -28.57 5.84
C ALA A 401 -4.24 -28.73 6.01
N ARG A 402 -3.43 -28.07 5.19
CA ARG A 402 -1.95 -28.09 5.25
C ARG A 402 -1.36 -26.99 6.14
N ASP A 403 -2.20 -26.09 6.68
CA ASP A 403 -1.75 -24.99 7.53
C ASP A 403 -1.52 -25.44 8.98
N ASP A 404 -0.36 -26.02 9.24
CA ASP A 404 0.06 -26.46 10.57
C ASP A 404 0.06 -25.33 11.60
N LEU A 405 0.30 -24.08 11.19
CA LEU A 405 0.30 -22.94 12.08
C LEU A 405 -1.10 -22.64 12.61
N ALA A 406 -2.11 -22.70 11.75
CA ALA A 406 -3.51 -22.53 12.13
C ALA A 406 -3.96 -23.67 13.07
N VAL A 407 -3.60 -24.92 12.77
CA VAL A 407 -3.90 -26.08 13.62
C VAL A 407 -3.31 -25.92 15.00
N ARG A 408 -2.03 -25.58 15.14
CA ARG A 408 -1.35 -25.36 16.42
C ARG A 408 -1.98 -24.25 17.24
N ARG A 409 -2.46 -23.20 16.60
CA ARG A 409 -3.14 -22.12 17.28
C ARG A 409 -4.41 -22.56 17.96
N ILE A 410 -5.21 -23.43 17.33
CA ILE A 410 -6.53 -23.85 17.82
C ILE A 410 -6.53 -25.15 18.61
N ILE A 411 -5.46 -25.93 18.56
CA ILE A 411 -5.45 -27.28 19.13
C ILE A 411 -5.83 -27.35 20.61
N ASN A 412 -5.54 -26.28 21.36
CA ASN A 412 -5.93 -26.06 22.76
C ASN A 412 -6.91 -24.90 22.97
N VAL A 413 -7.64 -24.49 21.96
CA VAL A 413 -8.69 -23.46 22.04
C VAL A 413 -9.99 -24.08 21.51
N PRO A 414 -10.94 -24.48 22.38
CA PRO A 414 -10.90 -24.55 23.85
C PRO A 414 -9.85 -25.54 24.39
N LYS A 415 -9.53 -25.46 25.67
CA LYS A 415 -8.52 -26.35 26.30
C LYS A 415 -8.86 -27.83 26.09
N ARG A 416 -7.90 -28.59 25.53
CA ARG A 416 -8.02 -30.06 25.26
C ARG A 416 -6.95 -30.89 25.94
N GLY A 417 -6.11 -30.29 26.79
CA GLY A 417 -5.06 -30.99 27.52
C GLY A 417 -3.85 -31.45 26.69
N ILE A 418 -3.69 -30.93 25.47
CA ILE A 418 -2.57 -31.27 24.58
C ILE A 418 -1.36 -30.42 24.94
N GLY A 419 -0.38 -31.00 25.64
CA GLY A 419 0.83 -30.27 26.06
C GLY A 419 1.88 -30.12 24.94
N ALA A 420 2.89 -29.28 25.22
CA ALA A 420 3.99 -29.02 24.28
C ALA A 420 4.77 -30.30 23.91
N THR A 421 4.93 -31.23 24.85
CA THR A 421 5.59 -32.55 24.64
C THR A 421 4.81 -33.43 23.64
N THR A 422 3.48 -33.40 23.73
CA THR A 422 2.61 -34.17 22.79
C THR A 422 2.66 -33.55 21.41
N LEU A 423 2.64 -32.19 21.32
CA LEU A 423 2.79 -31.48 20.06
C LEU A 423 4.16 -31.74 19.40
N GLY A 424 5.24 -31.80 20.17
CA GLY A 424 6.56 -32.15 19.66
C GLY A 424 6.60 -33.55 19.03
N LYS A 425 5.96 -34.56 19.67
CA LYS A 425 5.90 -35.94 19.14
C LYS A 425 5.09 -36.08 17.85
N VAL A 426 4.20 -35.16 17.54
CA VAL A 426 3.40 -35.18 16.29
C VAL A 426 4.16 -34.50 15.15
N GLN A 427 5.17 -33.71 15.48
CA GLN A 427 6.00 -33.00 14.50
C GLN A 427 7.18 -33.82 13.96
N ASP A 428 7.67 -34.76 14.76
CA ASP A 428 8.67 -35.76 14.39
C ASP A 428 8.02 -36.90 13.61
#